data_58a649bcee8f42e7bf6df799d28eb14e
#
_entry.id   58a649bcee8f42e7bf6df799d28eb14e
#
_cell.length_a   1.000
_cell.length_b   1.000
_cell.length_c   1.000
_cell.angle_alpha   90.00
_cell.angle_beta   90.00
_cell.angle_gamma   90.00
#
_symmetry.space_group_name_H-M   'P 1'
#
loop_
_entity.id
_entity.type
_entity.pdbx_description
1 polymer ?
#
loop_
_entity_poly.entity_id
_entity_poly.type
_entity_poly.pdbx_seq_one_letter_code
_entity_poly.pdbx_strand_id
1 'polypeptide(L)'
;MDSYLIGLGNNDTKTRVDASLDYVKFWESQAKKLHWFEPWTSALEWKAPFAKWFVGGKINASYNALDIQNPEKIAILWEGENEDRKSVTYGQLLDSVQRLSNGLKSLGVKKGDRITIYLPMVPELIVSILACARIGAIHTVIFSGFSSQSIRDRLVDSQSKIIITADGGFRRGNVVKLKEVVDLAIQDLDFIQNVIVLTRTKNPINMTAKDLGWTQVLSDSSNVCPAEPLDGTHPLYILYTSGTTGKPKGVLHDTGGYLTHVSATFRWAFDIKDS
;
A
#
# COMPACT_ATOMS: atom_id res chain seq x y z
N MET A 1 -31.84 21.50 0.80
CA MET A 1 -31.11 20.45 0.06
C MET A 1 -30.04 21.16 -0.72
N ASP A 2 -28.82 21.02 -0.25
CA ASP A 2 -27.78 22.02 -0.37
C ASP A 2 -27.16 22.15 -1.75
N SER A 3 -26.80 23.39 -2.10
CA SER A 3 -26.05 23.80 -3.30
C SER A 3 -24.77 22.95 -3.57
N TYR A 4 -24.33 22.23 -2.59
CA TYR A 4 -23.18 21.30 -2.65
C TYR A 4 -23.40 20.10 -3.59
N LEU A 5 -24.60 19.53 -3.61
CA LEU A 5 -24.92 18.36 -4.46
C LEU A 5 -25.19 18.75 -5.92
N ILE A 6 -25.66 19.99 -6.15
CA ILE A 6 -25.98 20.50 -7.50
C ILE A 6 -24.70 20.76 -8.32
N GLY A 7 -23.61 21.23 -7.68
CA GLY A 7 -22.31 21.44 -8.33
C GLY A 7 -21.61 20.15 -8.74
N LEU A 8 -21.74 19.09 -7.94
CA LEU A 8 -21.16 17.77 -8.23
C LEU A 8 -21.87 17.08 -9.41
N GLY A 9 -23.19 17.20 -9.52
CA GLY A 9 -23.97 16.61 -10.63
C GLY A 9 -23.62 17.17 -12.00
N ASN A 10 -23.35 18.46 -12.11
CA ASN A 10 -22.98 19.10 -13.38
C ASN A 10 -21.58 18.78 -13.85
N ASN A 11 -20.61 18.64 -12.90
CA ASN A 11 -19.24 18.22 -13.23
C ASN A 11 -19.18 16.75 -13.64
N ASP A 12 -20.01 15.89 -13.05
CA ASP A 12 -20.07 14.47 -13.39
C ASP A 12 -20.56 14.25 -14.85
N THR A 13 -21.57 14.97 -15.31
CA THR A 13 -22.06 14.84 -16.68
C THR A 13 -20.98 15.20 -17.71
N LYS A 14 -20.27 16.31 -17.51
CA LYS A 14 -19.18 16.71 -18.40
C LYS A 14 -18.04 15.69 -18.40
N THR A 15 -17.62 15.24 -17.23
CA THR A 15 -16.57 14.23 -17.07
C THR A 15 -16.91 12.94 -17.80
N ARG A 16 -18.16 12.47 -17.71
CA ARG A 16 -18.65 11.27 -18.41
C ARG A 16 -18.68 11.45 -19.92
N VAL A 17 -19.12 12.61 -20.41
CA VAL A 17 -19.12 12.94 -21.83
C VAL A 17 -17.69 12.94 -22.36
N ASP A 18 -16.78 13.66 -21.72
CA ASP A 18 -15.37 13.73 -22.12
C ASP A 18 -14.73 12.33 -22.17
N ALA A 19 -14.99 11.49 -21.15
CA ALA A 19 -14.50 10.11 -21.10
C ALA A 19 -15.10 9.23 -22.21
N SER A 20 -16.34 9.43 -22.59
CA SER A 20 -17.00 8.63 -23.65
C SER A 20 -16.56 8.98 -25.06
N LEU A 21 -16.11 10.22 -25.31
CA LEU A 21 -15.62 10.67 -26.61
C LEU A 21 -14.27 10.03 -26.97
N ASP A 22 -13.33 10.01 -26.06
CA ASP A 22 -12.00 9.40 -26.22
C ASP A 22 -11.45 9.02 -24.82
N TYR A 23 -11.74 7.81 -24.38
CA TYR A 23 -11.34 7.36 -23.04
C TYR A 23 -9.81 7.29 -22.89
N VAL A 24 -9.04 7.06 -23.96
CA VAL A 24 -7.59 7.01 -23.89
C VAL A 24 -7.04 8.40 -23.58
N LYS A 25 -7.40 9.42 -24.38
CA LYS A 25 -7.00 10.80 -24.11
C LYS A 25 -7.51 11.32 -22.77
N PHE A 26 -8.71 10.92 -22.38
CA PHE A 26 -9.26 11.26 -21.07
C PHE A 26 -8.35 10.79 -19.95
N TRP A 27 -7.97 9.49 -19.93
CA TRP A 27 -7.08 8.93 -18.91
C TRP A 27 -5.66 9.47 -19.00
N GLU A 28 -5.14 9.73 -20.21
CA GLU A 28 -3.86 10.45 -20.36
C GLU A 28 -3.90 11.82 -19.67
N SER A 29 -5.00 12.56 -19.82
CA SER A 29 -5.14 13.88 -19.18
C SER A 29 -5.13 13.81 -17.65
N GLN A 30 -5.66 12.71 -17.09
CA GLN A 30 -5.60 12.47 -15.65
C GLN A 30 -4.19 12.04 -15.20
N ALA A 31 -3.53 11.18 -15.96
CA ALA A 31 -2.19 10.70 -15.67
C ALA A 31 -1.13 11.83 -15.67
N LYS A 32 -1.30 12.82 -16.55
CA LYS A 32 -0.43 14.03 -16.60
C LYS A 32 -0.46 14.89 -15.33
N LYS A 33 -1.39 14.66 -14.42
CA LYS A 33 -1.46 15.34 -13.12
C LYS A 33 -0.61 14.67 -12.05
N LEU A 34 -0.03 13.52 -12.34
CA LEU A 34 0.92 12.80 -11.49
C LEU A 34 2.35 13.13 -11.90
N HIS A 35 3.29 12.96 -10.96
CA HIS A 35 4.71 13.04 -11.28
C HIS A 35 5.20 11.74 -11.91
N TRP A 36 5.73 11.84 -13.12
CA TRP A 36 6.41 10.77 -13.85
C TRP A 36 7.89 11.09 -13.96
N PHE A 37 8.77 10.17 -13.61
CA PHE A 37 10.22 10.32 -13.80
C PHE A 37 10.56 10.32 -15.29
N GLU A 38 9.84 9.50 -16.07
CA GLU A 38 9.92 9.44 -17.52
C GLU A 38 8.48 9.34 -18.07
N PRO A 39 8.12 10.11 -19.11
CA PRO A 39 6.80 10.03 -19.73
C PRO A 39 6.63 8.68 -20.46
N TRP A 40 5.38 8.24 -20.60
CA TRP A 40 5.05 7.05 -21.36
C TRP A 40 5.18 7.29 -22.87
N THR A 41 5.47 6.21 -23.62
CA THR A 41 5.53 6.20 -25.09
C THR A 41 4.19 5.83 -25.71
N SER A 42 3.37 5.03 -25.00
CA SER A 42 2.02 4.66 -25.40
C SER A 42 1.09 4.71 -24.19
N ALA A 43 -0.05 5.43 -24.33
CA ALA A 43 -1.02 5.53 -23.24
C ALA A 43 -1.73 4.21 -23.01
N LEU A 44 -2.06 3.47 -24.06
CA LEU A 44 -2.74 2.17 -23.99
C LEU A 44 -2.23 1.26 -25.12
N GLU A 45 -1.78 0.08 -24.73
CA GLU A 45 -1.62 -1.06 -25.61
C GLU A 45 -2.71 -2.09 -25.31
N TRP A 46 -3.64 -2.25 -26.24
CA TRP A 46 -4.75 -3.20 -26.13
C TRP A 46 -4.51 -4.43 -26.98
N LYS A 47 -4.37 -5.56 -26.30
CA LYS A 47 -4.33 -6.89 -26.96
C LYS A 47 -5.28 -7.80 -26.19
N ALA A 48 -6.53 -7.87 -26.65
CA ALA A 48 -7.58 -8.56 -25.93
C ALA A 48 -7.17 -9.99 -25.50
N PRO A 49 -7.45 -10.38 -24.25
CA PRO A 49 -8.16 -9.66 -23.20
C PRO A 49 -7.24 -8.76 -22.33
N PHE A 50 -6.01 -8.53 -22.72
CA PHE A 50 -5.00 -7.83 -21.94
C PHE A 50 -4.86 -6.36 -22.35
N ALA A 51 -4.71 -5.49 -21.36
CA ALA A 51 -4.43 -4.08 -21.53
C ALA A 51 -3.18 -3.69 -20.74
N LYS A 52 -2.35 -2.82 -21.31
CA LYS A 52 -1.23 -2.17 -20.62
C LYS A 52 -1.39 -0.66 -20.74
N TRP A 53 -1.48 0.02 -19.60
CA TRP A 53 -1.58 1.46 -19.54
C TRP A 53 -0.20 2.09 -19.30
N PHE A 54 0.03 3.24 -19.92
CA PHE A 54 1.22 4.10 -19.73
C PHE A 54 2.56 3.35 -19.96
N VAL A 55 2.62 2.61 -21.07
CA VAL A 55 3.79 1.80 -21.46
C VAL A 55 5.02 2.68 -21.68
N GLY A 56 6.15 2.28 -21.11
CA GLY A 56 7.41 3.01 -21.14
C GLY A 56 7.53 4.15 -20.13
N GLY A 57 6.43 4.57 -19.49
CA GLY A 57 6.47 5.57 -18.44
C GLY A 57 7.07 5.04 -17.14
N LYS A 58 7.80 5.92 -16.41
CA LYS A 58 8.38 5.59 -15.08
C LYS A 58 7.71 6.42 -14.00
N ILE A 59 7.19 5.75 -12.99
CA ILE A 59 6.44 6.35 -11.88
C ILE A 59 6.70 5.60 -10.58
N ASN A 60 6.49 6.27 -9.43
CA ASN A 60 6.52 5.61 -8.12
C ASN A 60 5.37 6.12 -7.26
N ALA A 61 4.65 5.20 -6.62
CA ALA A 61 3.50 5.54 -5.79
C ALA A 61 3.91 6.27 -4.50
N SER A 62 4.99 5.85 -3.85
CA SER A 62 5.51 6.51 -2.65
C SER A 62 5.98 7.94 -2.96
N TYR A 63 6.66 8.16 -4.09
CA TYR A 63 7.10 9.49 -4.50
C TYR A 63 5.91 10.44 -4.69
N ASN A 64 4.90 10.02 -5.43
CA ASN A 64 3.69 10.82 -5.64
C ASN A 64 2.91 11.09 -4.36
N ALA A 65 2.95 10.17 -3.40
CA ALA A 65 2.27 10.34 -2.13
C ALA A 65 3.02 11.23 -1.14
N LEU A 66 4.35 11.27 -1.16
CA LEU A 66 5.17 11.83 -0.10
C LEU A 66 6.14 12.91 -0.56
N ASP A 67 7.02 12.61 -1.54
CA ASP A 67 8.19 13.44 -1.84
C ASP A 67 7.82 14.82 -2.41
N ILE A 68 6.69 14.91 -3.12
CA ILE A 68 6.18 16.15 -3.70
C ILE A 68 5.30 16.98 -2.75
N GLN A 69 5.07 16.49 -1.53
CA GLN A 69 4.21 17.14 -0.55
C GLN A 69 4.99 18.11 0.33
N ASN A 70 4.27 19.10 0.90
CA ASN A 70 4.86 19.95 1.93
C ASN A 70 5.14 19.12 3.20
N PRO A 71 6.40 18.99 3.65
CA PRO A 71 6.78 18.15 4.78
C PRO A 71 6.13 18.52 6.11
N GLU A 72 5.77 19.80 6.30
CA GLU A 72 5.15 20.30 7.52
C GLU A 72 3.64 20.05 7.59
N LYS A 73 3.00 19.75 6.45
CA LYS A 73 1.56 19.47 6.40
C LYS A 73 1.27 18.12 7.07
N ILE A 74 0.12 18.03 7.74
CA ILE A 74 -0.35 16.78 8.36
C ILE A 74 -0.77 15.80 7.25
N ALA A 75 -0.17 14.63 7.27
CA ALA A 75 -0.49 13.52 6.37
C ALA A 75 -1.50 12.55 6.99
N ILE A 76 -1.39 12.28 8.28
CA ILE A 76 -2.25 11.32 8.99
C ILE A 76 -2.74 11.93 10.30
N LEU A 77 -4.05 11.92 10.49
CA LEU A 77 -4.71 12.05 11.78
C LEU A 77 -5.24 10.67 12.14
N TRP A 78 -4.74 10.10 13.22
CA TRP A 78 -5.10 8.77 13.64
C TRP A 78 -5.64 8.76 15.06
N GLU A 79 -6.70 7.97 15.27
CA GLU A 79 -7.30 7.71 16.57
C GLU A 79 -7.46 6.20 16.74
N GLY A 80 -6.88 5.66 17.79
CA GLY A 80 -6.98 4.24 18.15
C GLY A 80 -8.23 3.94 18.98
N GLU A 81 -8.57 2.66 19.09
CA GLU A 81 -9.75 2.22 19.85
C GLU A 81 -9.67 2.57 21.36
N ASN A 82 -8.46 2.74 21.89
CA ASN A 82 -8.23 3.16 23.28
C ASN A 82 -8.13 4.68 23.44
N GLU A 83 -8.69 5.47 22.51
CA GLU A 83 -8.65 6.94 22.50
C GLU A 83 -7.24 7.52 22.37
N ASP A 84 -6.24 6.70 22.07
CA ASP A 84 -4.90 7.17 21.74
C ASP A 84 -4.91 7.84 20.37
N ARG A 85 -4.29 9.04 20.27
CA ARG A 85 -4.29 9.88 19.08
C ARG A 85 -2.87 10.14 18.60
N LYS A 86 -2.69 10.21 17.30
CA LYS A 86 -1.43 10.55 16.68
C LYS A 86 -1.66 11.42 15.44
N SER A 87 -0.86 12.50 15.37
CA SER A 87 -0.75 13.32 14.17
C SER A 87 0.63 13.08 13.57
N VAL A 88 0.69 12.82 12.26
CA VAL A 88 1.95 12.55 11.56
C VAL A 88 2.02 13.48 10.36
N THR A 89 3.11 14.26 10.24
CA THR A 89 3.34 15.11 9.07
C THR A 89 3.87 14.31 7.88
N TYR A 90 3.82 14.88 6.67
CA TYR A 90 4.41 14.24 5.48
C TYR A 90 5.91 14.01 5.65
N GLY A 91 6.64 14.92 6.28
CA GLY A 91 8.07 14.75 6.56
C GLY A 91 8.35 13.58 7.51
N GLN A 92 7.58 13.44 8.59
CA GLN A 92 7.70 12.32 9.52
C GLN A 92 7.32 10.98 8.87
N LEU A 93 6.29 11.00 8.03
CA LEU A 93 5.87 9.81 7.29
C LEU A 93 6.94 9.40 6.29
N LEU A 94 7.51 10.34 5.55
CA LEU A 94 8.60 10.09 4.59
C LEU A 94 9.84 9.52 5.30
N ASP A 95 10.26 10.08 6.43
CA ASP A 95 11.39 9.54 7.23
C ASP A 95 11.14 8.07 7.60
N SER A 96 9.99 7.76 8.15
CA SER A 96 9.63 6.39 8.54
C SER A 96 9.58 5.42 7.35
N VAL A 97 9.02 5.88 6.22
CA VAL A 97 8.95 5.09 4.98
C VAL A 97 10.34 4.82 4.42
N GLN A 98 11.23 5.81 4.40
CA GLN A 98 12.60 5.63 3.91
C GLN A 98 13.41 4.67 4.80
N ARG A 99 13.28 4.77 6.12
CA ARG A 99 13.92 3.84 7.07
C ARG A 99 13.43 2.42 6.88
N LEU A 100 12.11 2.21 6.82
CA LEU A 100 11.58 0.87 6.58
C LEU A 100 12.00 0.33 5.20
N SER A 101 12.03 1.18 4.17
CA SER A 101 12.50 0.81 2.83
C SER A 101 13.94 0.29 2.85
N ASN A 102 14.83 0.99 3.55
CA ASN A 102 16.21 0.56 3.71
C ASN A 102 16.32 -0.71 4.58
N GLY A 103 15.53 -0.80 5.64
CA GLY A 103 15.43 -2.02 6.45
C GLY A 103 15.00 -3.23 5.62
N LEU A 104 14.00 -3.08 4.77
CA LEU A 104 13.59 -4.15 3.84
C LEU A 104 14.70 -4.52 2.86
N LYS A 105 15.42 -3.54 2.30
CA LYS A 105 16.59 -3.78 1.43
C LYS A 105 17.70 -4.55 2.17
N SER A 106 18.01 -4.21 3.42
CA SER A 106 19.01 -4.91 4.22
C SER A 106 18.64 -6.36 4.51
N LEU A 107 17.33 -6.67 4.55
CA LEU A 107 16.79 -8.02 4.64
C LEU A 107 16.76 -8.76 3.28
N GLY A 108 17.33 -8.16 2.23
CA GLY A 108 17.45 -8.77 0.91
C GLY A 108 16.23 -8.61 0.00
N VAL A 109 15.27 -7.74 0.36
CA VAL A 109 14.11 -7.44 -0.50
C VAL A 109 14.57 -6.72 -1.76
N LYS A 110 14.11 -7.21 -2.90
CA LYS A 110 14.35 -6.68 -4.23
C LYS A 110 13.04 -6.26 -4.91
N LYS A 111 13.16 -5.44 -5.94
CA LYS A 111 12.06 -5.09 -6.85
C LYS A 111 11.33 -6.35 -7.32
N GLY A 112 10.01 -6.38 -7.18
CA GLY A 112 9.15 -7.51 -7.54
C GLY A 112 9.00 -8.58 -6.45
N ASP A 113 9.74 -8.53 -5.33
CA ASP A 113 9.49 -9.42 -4.19
C ASP A 113 8.14 -9.07 -3.54
N ARG A 114 7.44 -10.10 -2.99
CA ARG A 114 6.16 -9.92 -2.33
C ARG A 114 6.36 -9.84 -0.83
N ILE A 115 5.61 -8.93 -0.21
CA ILE A 115 5.58 -8.68 1.23
C ILE A 115 4.14 -8.73 1.70
N THR A 116 3.87 -9.50 2.73
CA THR A 116 2.56 -9.55 3.36
C THR A 116 2.51 -8.61 4.55
N ILE A 117 1.45 -7.81 4.63
CA ILE A 117 1.18 -6.88 5.72
C ILE A 117 -0.08 -7.33 6.45
N TYR A 118 0.08 -7.73 7.70
CA TYR A 118 -1.01 -8.15 8.60
C TYR A 118 -0.96 -7.30 9.87
N LEU A 119 -1.37 -6.05 9.73
CA LEU A 119 -1.38 -5.04 10.79
C LEU A 119 -2.81 -4.60 11.14
N PRO A 120 -3.06 -4.12 12.37
CA PRO A 120 -4.27 -3.38 12.66
C PRO A 120 -4.26 -2.02 11.95
N MET A 121 -5.35 -1.25 12.06
CA MET A 121 -5.44 0.09 11.47
C MET A 121 -4.60 1.09 12.29
N VAL A 122 -3.31 1.10 12.03
CA VAL A 122 -2.31 1.97 12.67
C VAL A 122 -1.49 2.72 11.60
N PRO A 123 -0.87 3.86 11.92
CA PRO A 123 -0.03 4.62 10.97
C PRO A 123 1.06 3.77 10.31
N GLU A 124 1.60 2.80 11.02
CA GLU A 124 2.63 1.88 10.56
C GLU A 124 2.16 0.97 9.39
N LEU A 125 0.85 0.79 9.22
CA LEU A 125 0.28 0.14 8.04
C LEU A 125 0.55 0.96 6.77
N ILE A 126 0.34 2.28 6.84
CA ILE A 126 0.61 3.20 5.71
C ILE A 126 2.11 3.26 5.43
N VAL A 127 2.94 3.33 6.47
CA VAL A 127 4.40 3.26 6.33
C VAL A 127 4.82 1.99 5.58
N SER A 128 4.24 0.84 5.94
CA SER A 128 4.57 -0.46 5.32
C SER A 128 4.19 -0.52 3.84
N ILE A 129 3.00 -0.03 3.49
CA ILE A 129 2.51 0.04 2.11
C ILE A 129 3.44 0.91 1.25
N LEU A 130 3.73 2.13 1.74
CA LEU A 130 4.53 3.11 1.00
C LEU A 130 6.01 2.73 0.94
N ALA A 131 6.54 2.03 1.95
CA ALA A 131 7.90 1.50 1.91
C ALA A 131 8.06 0.41 0.84
N CYS A 132 7.11 -0.51 0.73
CA CYS A 132 7.09 -1.50 -0.35
C CYS A 132 7.03 -0.81 -1.72
N ALA A 133 6.11 0.12 -1.90
CA ALA A 133 5.95 0.87 -3.14
C ALA A 133 7.22 1.65 -3.53
N ARG A 134 7.93 2.21 -2.53
CA ARG A 134 9.14 3.01 -2.74
C ARG A 134 10.26 2.22 -3.42
N ILE A 135 10.43 0.97 -3.04
CA ILE A 135 11.49 0.09 -3.55
C ILE A 135 11.02 -0.88 -4.65
N GLY A 136 9.78 -0.77 -5.08
CA GLY A 136 9.18 -1.66 -6.09
C GLY A 136 8.89 -3.08 -5.58
N ALA A 137 8.79 -3.29 -4.27
CA ALA A 137 8.25 -4.51 -3.71
C ALA A 137 6.72 -4.53 -3.83
N ILE A 138 6.14 -5.71 -4.06
CA ILE A 138 4.70 -5.91 -4.22
C ILE A 138 4.11 -6.23 -2.86
N HIS A 139 3.21 -5.40 -2.36
CA HIS A 139 2.59 -5.68 -1.06
C HIS A 139 1.23 -6.37 -1.19
N THR A 140 0.88 -7.14 -0.18
CA THR A 140 -0.49 -7.63 0.02
C THR A 140 -0.92 -7.36 1.45
N VAL A 141 -2.04 -6.65 1.61
CA VAL A 141 -2.61 -6.34 2.92
C VAL A 141 -3.67 -7.37 3.25
N ILE A 142 -3.54 -7.97 4.42
CA ILE A 142 -4.50 -8.92 4.97
C ILE A 142 -5.21 -8.28 6.17
N PHE A 143 -6.53 -8.32 6.18
CA PHE A 143 -7.32 -7.79 7.28
C PHE A 143 -7.02 -8.52 8.60
N SER A 144 -6.74 -7.74 9.66
CA SER A 144 -6.29 -8.23 10.98
C SER A 144 -7.31 -9.10 11.76
N GLY A 145 -8.46 -9.37 11.18
CA GLY A 145 -9.47 -10.28 11.70
C GLY A 145 -9.51 -11.65 11.03
N PHE A 146 -8.60 -11.93 10.09
CA PHE A 146 -8.57 -13.22 9.39
C PHE A 146 -7.89 -14.31 10.22
N SER A 147 -8.31 -15.57 9.99
CA SER A 147 -7.74 -16.75 10.63
C SER A 147 -6.33 -17.09 10.09
N SER A 148 -5.57 -17.88 10.86
CA SER A 148 -4.26 -18.37 10.44
C SER A 148 -4.31 -19.12 9.11
N GLN A 149 -5.35 -19.94 8.86
CA GLN A 149 -5.53 -20.61 7.57
C GLN A 149 -5.71 -19.61 6.42
N SER A 150 -6.51 -18.56 6.63
CA SER A 150 -6.70 -17.52 5.60
C SER A 150 -5.41 -16.74 5.28
N ILE A 151 -4.56 -16.55 6.27
CA ILE A 151 -3.23 -15.93 6.09
C ILE A 151 -2.33 -16.90 5.32
N ARG A 152 -2.28 -18.17 5.75
CA ARG A 152 -1.47 -19.22 5.13
C ARG A 152 -1.77 -19.36 3.63
N ASP A 153 -3.05 -19.43 3.25
CA ASP A 153 -3.46 -19.57 1.85
C ASP A 153 -2.91 -18.43 0.98
N ARG A 154 -2.93 -17.19 1.49
CA ARG A 154 -2.40 -16.01 0.80
C ARG A 154 -0.88 -15.98 0.74
N LEU A 155 -0.21 -16.43 1.80
CA LEU A 155 1.24 -16.54 1.84
C LEU A 155 1.74 -17.56 0.82
N VAL A 156 1.08 -18.72 0.74
CA VAL A 156 1.42 -19.78 -0.22
C VAL A 156 1.19 -19.31 -1.64
N ASP A 157 0.08 -18.62 -1.91
CA ASP A 157 -0.23 -18.10 -3.25
C ASP A 157 0.71 -16.98 -3.67
N SER A 158 0.94 -15.99 -2.80
CA SER A 158 1.80 -14.83 -3.10
C SER A 158 3.29 -15.15 -3.05
N GLN A 159 3.70 -16.22 -2.36
CA GLN A 159 5.11 -16.53 -2.06
C GLN A 159 5.83 -15.36 -1.39
N SER A 160 5.15 -14.68 -0.45
CA SER A 160 5.73 -13.57 0.31
C SER A 160 6.85 -14.07 1.23
N LYS A 161 8.03 -13.47 1.12
CA LYS A 161 9.21 -13.86 1.94
C LYS A 161 9.23 -13.16 3.30
N ILE A 162 8.60 -12.01 3.42
CA ILE A 162 8.56 -11.20 4.63
C ILE A 162 7.11 -10.92 5.00
N ILE A 163 6.85 -10.96 6.30
CA ILE A 163 5.57 -10.57 6.90
C ILE A 163 5.82 -9.39 7.84
N ILE A 164 4.97 -8.38 7.75
CA ILE A 164 4.93 -7.27 8.72
C ILE A 164 3.66 -7.44 9.53
N THR A 165 3.81 -7.57 10.86
CA THR A 165 2.69 -7.78 11.79
C THR A 165 2.86 -6.97 13.06
N ALA A 166 1.98 -7.16 14.04
CA ALA A 166 2.07 -6.58 15.37
C ALA A 166 1.94 -7.67 16.45
N ASP A 167 2.39 -7.37 17.67
CA ASP A 167 2.13 -8.21 18.83
C ASP A 167 0.64 -8.47 19.00
N GLY A 168 -0.19 -7.44 18.80
CA GLY A 168 -1.63 -7.52 18.82
C GLY A 168 -2.28 -6.26 18.26
N GLY A 169 -3.61 -6.26 18.30
CA GLY A 169 -4.45 -5.11 17.96
C GLY A 169 -5.64 -5.02 18.91
N PHE A 170 -6.14 -3.82 19.17
CA PHE A 170 -7.35 -3.63 19.94
C PHE A 170 -8.58 -3.78 19.03
N ARG A 171 -9.60 -4.48 19.50
CA ARG A 171 -10.86 -4.63 18.80
C ARG A 171 -11.99 -4.91 19.79
N ARG A 172 -12.99 -4.03 19.83
CA ARG A 172 -14.17 -4.14 20.73
C ARG A 172 -13.76 -4.33 22.18
N GLY A 173 -12.77 -3.55 22.65
CA GLY A 173 -12.27 -3.62 24.03
C GLY A 173 -11.37 -4.83 24.34
N ASN A 174 -11.07 -5.69 23.37
CA ASN A 174 -10.25 -6.87 23.56
C ASN A 174 -8.94 -6.78 22.75
N VAL A 175 -7.91 -7.51 23.18
CA VAL A 175 -6.68 -7.68 22.43
C VAL A 175 -6.81 -8.88 21.49
N VAL A 176 -6.65 -8.64 20.21
CA VAL A 176 -6.48 -9.68 19.18
C VAL A 176 -4.99 -9.96 19.06
N LYS A 177 -4.55 -11.18 19.32
CA LYS A 177 -3.13 -11.59 19.35
C LYS A 177 -2.63 -11.89 17.93
N LEU A 178 -2.20 -10.87 17.20
CA LEU A 178 -1.88 -10.99 15.77
C LEU A 178 -0.64 -11.85 15.53
N LYS A 179 0.42 -11.69 16.34
CA LYS A 179 1.65 -12.49 16.22
C LYS A 179 1.39 -13.99 16.38
N GLU A 180 0.56 -14.39 17.35
CA GLU A 180 0.20 -15.80 17.55
C GLU A 180 -0.52 -16.38 16.32
N VAL A 181 -1.39 -15.59 15.69
CA VAL A 181 -2.10 -16.00 14.47
C VAL A 181 -1.13 -16.15 13.30
N VAL A 182 -0.14 -15.25 13.18
CA VAL A 182 0.92 -15.33 12.16
C VAL A 182 1.78 -16.57 12.40
N ASP A 183 2.22 -16.85 13.63
CA ASP A 183 3.05 -18.00 13.95
C ASP A 183 2.38 -19.32 13.52
N LEU A 184 1.08 -19.44 13.79
CA LEU A 184 0.31 -20.60 13.34
C LEU A 184 0.20 -20.66 11.80
N ALA A 185 0.09 -19.52 11.14
CA ALA A 185 -0.02 -19.45 9.68
C ALA A 185 1.26 -19.85 8.95
N ILE A 186 2.42 -19.54 9.54
CA ILE A 186 3.73 -19.77 8.92
C ILE A 186 4.40 -21.08 9.33
N GLN A 187 3.77 -21.83 10.22
CA GLN A 187 4.26 -23.16 10.59
C GLN A 187 4.50 -23.98 9.31
N ASP A 188 5.72 -24.54 9.19
CA ASP A 188 6.16 -25.33 8.04
C ASP A 188 6.20 -24.57 6.70
N LEU A 189 6.28 -23.23 6.70
CA LEU A 189 6.53 -22.42 5.52
C LEU A 189 8.01 -21.98 5.48
N ASP A 190 8.86 -22.77 4.84
CA ASP A 190 10.31 -22.55 4.81
C ASP A 190 10.72 -21.31 3.99
N PHE A 191 9.87 -20.87 3.04
CA PHE A 191 10.12 -19.68 2.22
C PHE A 191 9.97 -18.36 2.98
N ILE A 192 9.35 -18.35 4.18
CA ILE A 192 9.29 -17.18 5.04
C ILE A 192 10.65 -16.94 5.68
N GLN A 193 11.27 -15.82 5.35
CA GLN A 193 12.60 -15.44 5.81
C GLN A 193 12.54 -14.64 7.12
N ASN A 194 11.70 -13.60 7.17
CA ASN A 194 11.57 -12.74 8.34
C ASN A 194 10.13 -12.34 8.64
N VAL A 195 9.88 -12.06 9.92
CA VAL A 195 8.65 -11.46 10.42
C VAL A 195 9.01 -10.17 11.18
N ILE A 196 8.55 -9.01 10.70
CA ILE A 196 8.77 -7.73 11.38
C ILE A 196 7.58 -7.48 12.29
N VAL A 197 7.85 -7.29 13.59
CA VAL A 197 6.83 -7.21 14.63
C VAL A 197 6.77 -5.83 15.26
N LEU A 198 5.62 -5.15 15.09
CA LEU A 198 5.29 -3.90 15.76
C LEU A 198 4.78 -4.18 17.18
N THR A 199 5.31 -3.48 18.17
CA THR A 199 4.74 -3.47 19.52
C THR A 199 3.59 -2.47 19.61
N ARG A 200 2.34 -2.96 19.64
CA ARG A 200 1.13 -2.12 19.71
C ARG A 200 0.40 -2.29 21.05
N THR A 201 0.21 -3.53 21.49
CA THR A 201 -0.61 -3.85 22.67
C THR A 201 0.22 -4.20 23.90
N LYS A 202 1.52 -4.47 23.69
CA LYS A 202 2.47 -4.90 24.73
C LYS A 202 2.10 -6.22 25.40
N ASN A 203 1.27 -7.04 24.76
CA ASN A 203 1.05 -8.38 25.27
C ASN A 203 2.30 -9.26 25.07
N PRO A 204 2.52 -10.22 25.95
CA PRO A 204 3.64 -11.16 25.79
C PRO A 204 3.52 -11.91 24.46
N ILE A 205 4.63 -11.98 23.72
CA ILE A 205 4.76 -12.75 22.48
C ILE A 205 6.03 -13.57 22.51
N ASN A 206 6.05 -14.67 21.80
CA ASN A 206 7.27 -15.45 21.58
C ASN A 206 7.98 -14.88 20.33
N MET A 207 9.26 -14.52 20.51
CA MET A 207 10.12 -14.06 19.40
C MET A 207 11.08 -15.20 19.00
N THR A 208 11.04 -15.58 17.74
CA THR A 208 11.89 -16.61 17.14
C THR A 208 13.09 -15.99 16.42
N ALA A 209 14.00 -16.79 15.90
CA ALA A 209 15.15 -16.30 15.13
C ALA A 209 14.75 -15.58 13.81
N LYS A 210 13.52 -15.79 13.31
CA LYS A 210 12.99 -15.10 12.12
C LYS A 210 12.37 -13.75 12.46
N ASP A 211 12.13 -13.44 13.73
CA ASP A 211 11.39 -12.27 14.17
C ASP A 211 12.31 -11.09 14.43
N LEU A 212 11.93 -9.92 13.94
CA LEU A 212 12.64 -8.65 14.09
C LEU A 212 11.71 -7.60 14.67
N GLY A 213 12.16 -6.82 15.64
CA GLY A 213 11.41 -5.71 16.19
C GLY A 213 11.28 -4.56 15.17
N TRP A 214 10.09 -4.02 14.98
CA TRP A 214 9.84 -2.87 14.10
C TRP A 214 10.79 -1.69 14.39
N THR A 215 10.90 -1.30 15.66
CA THR A 215 11.76 -0.17 16.06
C THR A 215 13.22 -0.44 15.73
N GLN A 216 13.70 -1.64 15.92
CA GLN A 216 15.06 -2.05 15.57
C GLN A 216 15.30 -1.90 14.06
N VAL A 217 14.42 -2.45 13.23
CA VAL A 217 14.53 -2.35 11.76
C VAL A 217 14.60 -0.89 11.29
N LEU A 218 13.86 0.02 11.92
CA LEU A 218 13.89 1.44 11.58
C LEU A 218 15.15 2.15 12.11
N SER A 219 15.56 1.89 13.36
CA SER A 219 16.70 2.57 14.00
C SER A 219 18.02 2.22 13.32
N ASP A 220 18.16 0.97 12.87
CA ASP A 220 19.36 0.47 12.20
C ASP A 220 19.47 0.91 10.73
N SER A 221 18.47 1.66 10.23
CA SER A 221 18.35 2.03 8.82
C SER A 221 18.51 3.53 8.57
N SER A 222 19.18 3.88 7.47
CA SER A 222 19.26 5.26 6.99
C SER A 222 17.87 5.81 6.64
N ASN A 223 17.67 7.10 6.88
CA ASN A 223 16.47 7.84 6.46
C ASN A 223 16.59 8.44 5.06
N VAL A 224 17.56 8.03 4.27
CA VAL A 224 17.69 8.41 2.86
C VAL A 224 17.54 7.17 2.00
N CYS A 225 16.42 7.07 1.30
CA CYS A 225 16.11 6.01 0.35
C CYS A 225 15.39 6.62 -0.85
N PRO A 226 16.09 6.93 -1.96
CA PRO A 226 15.44 7.40 -3.18
C PRO A 226 14.34 6.45 -3.66
N ALA A 227 13.24 7.01 -4.17
CA ALA A 227 12.17 6.20 -4.75
C ALA A 227 12.62 5.60 -6.09
N GLU A 228 12.39 4.30 -6.26
CA GLU A 228 12.74 3.57 -7.49
C GLU A 228 11.84 4.01 -8.66
N PRO A 229 12.37 4.48 -9.79
CA PRO A 229 11.59 4.72 -11.01
C PRO A 229 11.08 3.39 -11.57
N LEU A 230 9.78 3.12 -11.40
CA LEU A 230 9.15 1.86 -11.80
C LEU A 230 8.39 2.04 -13.10
N ASP A 231 8.35 1.00 -13.94
CA ASP A 231 7.47 1.00 -15.11
C ASP A 231 6.02 1.26 -14.70
N GLY A 232 5.26 2.01 -15.48
CA GLY A 232 3.84 2.24 -15.22
C GLY A 232 3.05 0.94 -15.08
N THR A 233 3.49 -0.13 -15.76
CA THR A 233 2.92 -1.48 -15.68
C THR A 233 3.52 -2.35 -14.56
N HIS A 234 4.44 -1.80 -13.74
CA HIS A 234 5.03 -2.56 -12.64
C HIS A 234 3.96 -2.88 -11.58
N PRO A 235 3.88 -4.15 -11.11
CA PRO A 235 2.95 -4.53 -10.06
C PRO A 235 3.16 -3.72 -8.78
N LEU A 236 2.07 -3.18 -8.23
CA LEU A 236 2.07 -2.42 -6.98
C LEU A 236 1.64 -3.26 -5.79
N TYR A 237 0.49 -3.94 -5.92
CA TYR A 237 -0.06 -4.75 -4.86
C TYR A 237 -0.94 -5.90 -5.37
N ILE A 238 -1.17 -6.88 -4.49
CA ILE A 238 -2.12 -7.97 -4.70
C ILE A 238 -3.26 -7.80 -3.68
N LEU A 239 -4.50 -7.76 -4.18
CA LEU A 239 -5.69 -7.76 -3.33
C LEU A 239 -6.46 -9.07 -3.55
N TYR A 240 -6.75 -9.76 -2.45
CA TYR A 240 -7.47 -11.02 -2.49
C TYR A 240 -8.97 -10.84 -2.36
N THR A 241 -9.71 -11.41 -3.28
CA THR A 241 -11.17 -11.53 -3.22
C THR A 241 -11.59 -12.90 -2.73
N SER A 242 -12.83 -13.03 -2.20
CA SER A 242 -13.35 -14.28 -1.63
C SER A 242 -13.52 -15.43 -2.62
N GLY A 243 -13.39 -15.18 -3.94
CA GLY A 243 -13.49 -16.20 -4.98
C GLY A 243 -14.77 -17.07 -4.91
N THR A 244 -15.37 -17.38 -6.04
CA THR A 244 -16.56 -18.24 -6.12
C THR A 244 -16.29 -19.72 -5.78
N THR A 245 -15.02 -20.13 -5.75
CA THR A 245 -14.58 -21.53 -5.53
C THR A 245 -14.08 -21.80 -4.10
N GLY A 246 -14.28 -20.87 -3.17
CA GLY A 246 -13.83 -20.99 -1.76
C GLY A 246 -12.36 -20.68 -1.53
N LYS A 247 -11.50 -20.69 -2.56
CA LYS A 247 -10.12 -20.25 -2.45
C LYS A 247 -9.99 -18.76 -2.79
N PRO A 248 -9.21 -17.97 -2.03
CA PRO A 248 -8.99 -16.57 -2.33
C PRO A 248 -8.30 -16.43 -3.70
N LYS A 249 -8.73 -15.43 -4.50
CA LYS A 249 -8.13 -15.09 -5.79
C LYS A 249 -7.39 -13.77 -5.66
N GLY A 250 -6.07 -13.77 -5.94
CA GLY A 250 -5.25 -12.57 -5.97
C GLY A 250 -5.48 -11.76 -7.24
N VAL A 251 -5.87 -10.50 -7.09
CA VAL A 251 -5.96 -9.52 -8.19
C VAL A 251 -4.74 -8.63 -8.11
N LEU A 252 -3.92 -8.65 -9.17
CA LEU A 252 -2.71 -7.83 -9.29
C LEU A 252 -3.06 -6.47 -9.87
N HIS A 253 -2.68 -5.41 -9.17
CA HIS A 253 -2.83 -4.03 -9.63
C HIS A 253 -1.47 -3.45 -10.01
N ASP A 254 -1.42 -2.76 -11.17
CA ASP A 254 -0.22 -2.04 -11.61
C ASP A 254 -0.12 -0.64 -11.00
N THR A 255 1.07 -0.04 -11.11
CA THR A 255 1.36 1.25 -10.46
C THR A 255 0.72 2.42 -11.20
N GLY A 256 0.90 2.52 -12.51
CA GLY A 256 0.47 3.68 -13.29
C GLY A 256 -1.04 3.78 -13.44
N GLY A 257 -1.69 2.68 -13.79
CA GLY A 257 -3.15 2.61 -13.92
C GLY A 257 -3.85 2.87 -12.58
N TYR A 258 -3.40 2.21 -11.53
CA TYR A 258 -3.95 2.39 -10.17
C TYR A 258 -3.82 3.84 -9.68
N LEU A 259 -2.62 4.42 -9.74
CA LEU A 259 -2.39 5.79 -9.27
C LEU A 259 -3.23 6.81 -10.05
N THR A 260 -3.32 6.67 -11.36
CA THR A 260 -4.13 7.55 -12.20
C THR A 260 -5.60 7.50 -11.80
N HIS A 261 -6.14 6.30 -11.63
CA HIS A 261 -7.53 6.10 -11.23
C HIS A 261 -7.79 6.63 -9.80
N VAL A 262 -6.96 6.28 -8.84
CA VAL A 262 -7.11 6.71 -7.44
C VAL A 262 -7.03 8.25 -7.34
N SER A 263 -6.02 8.87 -7.95
CA SER A 263 -5.85 10.32 -7.95
C SER A 263 -7.07 11.04 -8.56
N ALA A 264 -7.64 10.52 -9.65
CA ALA A 264 -8.86 11.06 -10.23
C ALA A 264 -10.06 10.89 -9.30
N THR A 265 -10.25 9.70 -8.71
CA THR A 265 -11.32 9.40 -7.76
C THR A 265 -11.27 10.31 -6.53
N PHE A 266 -10.09 10.55 -5.97
CA PHE A 266 -9.94 11.46 -4.83
C PHE A 266 -10.42 12.88 -5.16
N ARG A 267 -10.07 13.39 -6.34
CA ARG A 267 -10.55 14.73 -6.78
C ARG A 267 -12.05 14.78 -7.04
N TRP A 268 -12.63 13.73 -7.62
CA TRP A 268 -14.04 13.76 -8.04
C TRP A 268 -15.01 13.34 -6.95
N ALA A 269 -14.71 12.27 -6.22
CA ALA A 269 -15.62 11.69 -5.25
C ALA A 269 -15.38 12.20 -3.82
N PHE A 270 -14.12 12.48 -3.45
CA PHE A 270 -13.77 12.93 -2.10
C PHE A 270 -13.50 14.44 -2.02
N ASP A 271 -13.51 15.13 -3.15
CA ASP A 271 -13.30 16.59 -3.24
C ASP A 271 -12.04 17.08 -2.50
N ILE A 272 -10.98 16.26 -2.51
CA ILE A 272 -9.71 16.59 -1.87
C ILE A 272 -9.05 17.73 -2.62
N LYS A 273 -8.67 18.78 -1.90
CA LYS A 273 -8.03 19.99 -2.37
C LYS A 273 -6.64 20.15 -1.77
N ASP A 274 -5.81 20.93 -2.45
CA ASP A 274 -4.41 21.19 -2.04
C ASP A 274 -4.29 22.18 -0.87
N SER A 275 -5.40 22.57 -0.20
CA SER A 275 -5.43 23.56 0.89
C SER A 275 -4.88 23.02 2.21
#